data_f6682a03ab90e74270419581934294c8
#
_entry.id   f6682a03ab90e74270419581934294c8
#
_cell.length_a   1.000
_cell.length_b   1.000
_cell.length_c   1.000
_cell.angle_alpha   90.00
_cell.angle_beta   90.00
_cell.angle_gamma   90.00
#
_symmetry.space_group_name_H-M   'P 1'
#
loop_
_entity.id
_entity.type
_entity.pdbx_description
1 polymer ?
#
loop_
_entity_poly.entity_id
_entity_poly.type
_entity_poly.pdbx_seq_one_letter_code
_entity_poly.pdbx_strand_id
1 'polypeptide(L)'
;MRYPHIGIVIINENSEIGCGSTIDRGSLSNTEIGKNTFLDNQIHIAHNVKIGENTIIAGQVGIAGSSIIGNNVKIGGQAGISGHLRVGNNVEIGGGSGVIKDIPDNAKVMGYPAKSIREFLKDNRWYTKPLLLIQNLKFHLMLK
;
A
#
# COMPACT_ATOMS: atom_id res chain seq x y z
N MET A 1 8.42 -17.33 29.16
CA MET A 1 7.47 -16.29 29.66
C MET A 1 6.77 -15.70 28.46
N ARG A 2 5.42 -15.62 28.45
CA ARG A 2 4.66 -15.03 27.33
C ARG A 2 4.59 -13.51 27.52
N TYR A 3 4.92 -12.72 26.50
CA TYR A 3 4.78 -11.27 26.55
C TYR A 3 3.29 -10.90 26.66
N PRO A 4 2.86 -10.10 27.64
CA PRO A 4 1.45 -9.75 27.80
C PRO A 4 1.03 -8.72 26.75
N HIS A 5 0.09 -9.10 25.89
CA HIS A 5 -0.56 -8.21 24.94
C HIS A 5 -1.86 -7.71 25.57
N ILE A 6 -1.90 -6.47 26.04
CA ILE A 6 -3.05 -5.85 26.70
C ILE A 6 -3.88 -4.93 25.78
N GLY A 7 -3.29 -4.50 24.65
CA GLY A 7 -4.02 -3.73 23.63
C GLY A 7 -5.14 -4.56 22.98
N ILE A 8 -6.07 -3.90 22.35
CA ILE A 8 -7.22 -4.48 21.64
C ILE A 8 -7.20 -4.08 20.17
N VAL A 9 -8.12 -4.60 19.38
CA VAL A 9 -8.46 -4.12 18.03
C VAL A 9 -9.69 -3.22 18.15
N ILE A 10 -9.60 -2.02 17.58
CA ILE A 10 -10.72 -1.09 17.47
C ILE A 10 -11.05 -0.91 16.01
N ILE A 11 -12.27 -1.24 15.62
CA ILE A 11 -12.80 -1.03 14.27
C ILE A 11 -13.90 0.01 14.39
N ASN A 12 -13.71 1.15 13.74
CA ASN A 12 -14.66 2.24 13.81
C ASN A 12 -15.81 2.06 12.80
N GLU A 13 -16.82 2.90 12.93
CA GLU A 13 -18.07 2.81 12.17
C GLU A 13 -17.89 2.83 10.65
N ASN A 14 -18.79 2.18 9.95
CA ASN A 14 -18.82 2.08 8.48
C ASN A 14 -17.55 1.49 7.86
N SER A 15 -16.78 0.69 8.60
CA SER A 15 -15.63 -0.01 8.06
C SER A 15 -16.05 -1.39 7.53
N GLU A 16 -15.53 -1.77 6.38
CA GLU A 16 -15.75 -3.08 5.77
C GLU A 16 -14.44 -3.87 5.74
N ILE A 17 -14.51 -5.16 6.08
CA ILE A 17 -13.35 -6.05 6.13
C ILE A 17 -13.65 -7.30 5.30
N GLY A 18 -12.87 -7.49 4.24
CA GLY A 18 -13.00 -8.61 3.33
C GLY A 18 -12.52 -9.95 3.91
N CYS A 19 -12.91 -11.00 3.21
CA CYS A 19 -12.67 -12.38 3.62
C CYS A 19 -11.18 -12.72 3.77
N GLY A 20 -10.85 -13.51 4.79
CA GLY A 20 -9.49 -13.98 5.02
C GLY A 20 -8.51 -12.91 5.50
N SER A 21 -8.99 -11.70 5.80
CA SER A 21 -8.16 -10.65 6.40
C SER A 21 -7.89 -10.95 7.87
N THR A 22 -6.67 -10.63 8.32
CA THR A 22 -6.22 -10.83 9.70
C THR A 22 -5.79 -9.51 10.31
N ILE A 23 -6.24 -9.24 11.55
CA ILE A 23 -5.91 -8.03 12.28
C ILE A 23 -5.40 -8.42 13.66
N ASP A 24 -4.11 -8.17 13.89
CA ASP A 24 -3.49 -8.46 15.17
C ASP A 24 -3.90 -7.44 16.23
N ARG A 25 -4.15 -7.93 17.44
CA ARG A 25 -4.34 -7.04 18.58
C ARG A 25 -3.07 -6.24 18.88
N GLY A 26 -3.25 -5.08 19.46
CA GLY A 26 -2.11 -4.31 19.93
C GLY A 26 -1.36 -4.97 21.08
N SER A 27 -0.09 -4.63 21.25
CA SER A 27 0.71 -5.07 22.40
C SER A 27 0.38 -4.22 23.65
N LEU A 28 0.94 -3.05 23.77
CA LEU A 28 0.66 -2.09 24.85
C LEU A 28 -0.36 -1.01 24.44
N SER A 29 -0.39 -0.62 23.17
CA SER A 29 -1.39 0.25 22.57
C SER A 29 -2.32 -0.54 21.64
N ASN A 30 -3.41 0.06 21.18
CA ASN A 30 -4.38 -0.61 20.34
C ASN A 30 -3.94 -0.67 18.86
N THR A 31 -4.47 -1.63 18.12
CA THR A 31 -4.56 -1.59 16.66
C THR A 31 -5.88 -0.93 16.31
N GLU A 32 -5.89 0.06 15.41
CA GLU A 32 -7.07 0.87 15.13
C GLU A 32 -7.35 1.00 13.63
N ILE A 33 -8.60 0.79 13.25
CA ILE A 33 -9.12 0.99 11.91
C ILE A 33 -10.07 2.19 11.97
N GLY A 34 -9.76 3.25 11.20
CA GLY A 34 -10.55 4.48 11.13
C GLY A 34 -11.89 4.28 10.45
N LYS A 35 -12.78 5.27 10.58
CA LYS A 35 -14.12 5.26 9.99
C LYS A 35 -14.08 5.16 8.46
N ASN A 36 -15.13 4.58 7.88
CA ASN A 36 -15.31 4.49 6.43
C ASN A 36 -14.09 3.86 5.72
N THR A 37 -13.40 2.93 6.37
CA THR A 37 -12.23 2.26 5.82
C THR A 37 -12.63 0.93 5.20
N PHE A 38 -12.16 0.67 3.99
CA PHE A 38 -12.46 -0.54 3.24
C PHE A 38 -11.19 -1.39 3.09
N LEU A 39 -11.21 -2.55 3.70
CA LEU A 39 -10.19 -3.59 3.57
C LEU A 39 -10.74 -4.71 2.68
N ASP A 40 -10.13 -4.92 1.52
CA ASP A 40 -10.46 -6.03 0.64
C ASP A 40 -9.97 -7.37 1.23
N ASN A 41 -9.98 -8.43 0.45
CA ASN A 41 -9.70 -9.78 0.91
C ASN A 41 -8.21 -10.04 1.20
N GLN A 42 -7.93 -10.92 2.17
CA GLN A 42 -6.59 -11.44 2.48
C GLN A 42 -5.58 -10.35 2.89
N ILE A 43 -6.02 -9.32 3.58
CA ILE A 43 -5.16 -8.27 4.10
C ILE A 43 -4.61 -8.68 5.46
N HIS A 44 -3.34 -8.37 5.72
CA HIS A 44 -2.74 -8.53 7.04
C HIS A 44 -2.41 -7.19 7.67
N ILE A 45 -3.04 -6.90 8.80
CA ILE A 45 -2.76 -5.73 9.65
C ILE A 45 -2.09 -6.21 10.93
N ALA A 46 -0.82 -5.91 11.08
CA ALA A 46 -0.05 -6.32 12.25
C ALA A 46 -0.36 -5.45 13.49
N HIS A 47 0.20 -5.85 14.63
CA HIS A 47 -0.03 -5.21 15.91
C HIS A 47 0.30 -3.72 15.95
N ASN A 48 -0.48 -2.94 16.68
CA ASN A 48 -0.28 -1.50 16.91
C ASN A 48 -0.38 -0.61 15.65
N VAL A 49 -0.85 -1.14 14.54
CA VAL A 49 -1.08 -0.35 13.33
C VAL A 49 -2.26 0.60 13.56
N LYS A 50 -2.12 1.83 13.07
CA LYS A 50 -3.18 2.84 13.04
C LYS A 50 -3.53 3.14 11.60
N ILE A 51 -4.79 2.98 11.23
CA ILE A 51 -5.30 3.33 9.90
C ILE A 51 -6.30 4.47 10.06
N GLY A 52 -6.08 5.54 9.32
CA GLY A 52 -6.95 6.72 9.30
C GLY A 52 -8.27 6.48 8.59
N GLU A 53 -9.10 7.51 8.53
CA GLU A 53 -10.43 7.49 7.97
C GLU A 53 -10.44 7.48 6.44
N ASN A 54 -11.53 6.98 5.83
CA ASN A 54 -11.78 6.99 4.39
C ASN A 54 -10.64 6.32 3.58
N THR A 55 -9.97 5.35 4.16
CA THR A 55 -8.84 4.65 3.53
C THR A 55 -9.32 3.39 2.82
N ILE A 56 -8.78 3.13 1.65
CA ILE A 56 -9.12 1.97 0.81
C ILE A 56 -7.86 1.12 0.60
N ILE A 57 -7.95 -0.14 0.96
CA ILE A 57 -6.84 -1.09 0.87
C ILE A 57 -7.28 -2.29 0.05
N ALA A 58 -6.64 -2.49 -1.11
CA ALA A 58 -6.94 -3.60 -2.00
C ALA A 58 -6.35 -4.93 -1.49
N GLY A 59 -6.75 -6.02 -2.11
CA GLY A 59 -6.44 -7.38 -1.64
C GLY A 59 -4.96 -7.71 -1.49
N GLN A 60 -4.65 -8.57 -0.54
CA GLN A 60 -3.31 -9.12 -0.27
C GLN A 60 -2.28 -8.08 0.18
N VAL A 61 -2.70 -6.95 0.69
CA VAL A 61 -1.80 -5.96 1.29
C VAL A 61 -1.35 -6.41 2.67
N GLY A 62 -0.06 -6.22 2.97
CA GLY A 62 0.52 -6.45 4.29
C GLY A 62 1.02 -5.15 4.92
N ILE A 63 0.58 -4.84 6.14
CA ILE A 63 1.06 -3.68 6.90
C ILE A 63 1.72 -4.18 8.18
N ALA A 64 3.03 -3.97 8.28
CA ALA A 64 3.81 -4.41 9.42
C ALA A 64 3.59 -3.53 10.66
N GLY A 65 3.95 -4.08 11.81
CA GLY A 65 3.61 -3.52 13.12
C GLY A 65 4.02 -2.07 13.37
N SER A 66 3.18 -1.38 14.12
CA SER A 66 3.39 0.00 14.57
C SER A 66 3.43 1.05 13.46
N SER A 67 3.00 0.71 12.26
CA SER A 67 2.88 1.67 11.17
C SER A 67 1.63 2.54 11.32
N ILE A 68 1.73 3.78 10.84
CA ILE A 68 0.64 4.76 10.88
C ILE A 68 0.26 5.11 9.45
N ILE A 69 -0.97 4.85 9.06
CA ILE A 69 -1.55 5.19 7.77
C ILE A 69 -2.49 6.36 7.98
N GLY A 70 -2.31 7.43 7.22
CA GLY A 70 -3.12 8.64 7.29
C GLY A 70 -4.55 8.46 6.76
N ASN A 71 -5.26 9.57 6.60
CA ASN A 71 -6.61 9.62 6.08
C ASN A 71 -6.61 9.65 4.54
N ASN A 72 -7.70 9.16 3.93
CA ASN A 72 -7.91 9.18 2.48
C ASN A 72 -6.78 8.48 1.70
N VAL A 73 -6.16 7.46 2.26
CA VAL A 73 -5.07 6.71 1.62
C VAL A 73 -5.65 5.61 0.73
N LYS A 74 -5.03 5.40 -0.42
CA LYS A 74 -5.36 4.30 -1.33
C LYS A 74 -4.14 3.41 -1.50
N ILE A 75 -4.30 2.12 -1.19
CA ILE A 75 -3.22 1.14 -1.28
C ILE A 75 -3.60 0.07 -2.29
N GLY A 76 -2.83 -0.04 -3.36
CA GLY A 76 -2.99 -1.06 -4.38
C GLY A 76 -2.65 -2.46 -3.89
N GLY A 77 -3.28 -3.46 -4.50
CA GLY A 77 -3.15 -4.87 -4.09
C GLY A 77 -1.70 -5.36 -4.07
N GLN A 78 -1.42 -6.31 -3.19
CA GLN A 78 -0.09 -6.91 -2.99
C GLN A 78 1.01 -5.92 -2.56
N ALA A 79 0.67 -4.72 -2.12
CA ALA A 79 1.66 -3.81 -1.55
C ALA A 79 2.06 -4.27 -0.14
N GLY A 80 3.34 -4.07 0.19
CA GLY A 80 3.90 -4.33 1.52
C GLY A 80 4.41 -3.05 2.17
N ILE A 81 4.05 -2.80 3.42
CA ILE A 81 4.50 -1.65 4.19
C ILE A 81 5.34 -2.14 5.37
N SER A 82 6.58 -1.70 5.44
CA SER A 82 7.50 -2.04 6.54
C SER A 82 7.04 -1.42 7.85
N GLY A 83 7.48 -2.02 8.97
CA GLY A 83 7.09 -1.58 10.30
C GLY A 83 7.59 -0.19 10.68
N HIS A 84 6.87 0.42 11.64
CA HIS A 84 7.23 1.72 12.23
C HIS A 84 7.27 2.90 11.23
N LEU A 85 6.61 2.80 10.09
CA LEU A 85 6.56 3.85 9.09
C LEU A 85 5.31 4.73 9.26
N ARG A 86 5.44 5.96 8.76
CA ARG A 86 4.32 6.89 8.61
C ARG A 86 4.01 7.10 7.13
N VAL A 87 2.78 6.79 6.76
CA VAL A 87 2.19 7.16 5.47
C VAL A 87 1.26 8.35 5.71
N GLY A 88 1.50 9.46 5.03
CA GLY A 88 0.73 10.70 5.17
C GLY A 88 -0.70 10.60 4.68
N ASN A 89 -1.42 11.72 4.70
CA ASN A 89 -2.79 11.81 4.20
C ASN A 89 -2.83 11.93 2.67
N ASN A 90 -3.94 11.49 2.07
CA ASN A 90 -4.20 11.57 0.62
C ASN A 90 -3.09 10.89 -0.22
N VAL A 91 -2.46 9.85 0.29
CA VAL A 91 -1.41 9.10 -0.40
C VAL A 91 -2.02 8.02 -1.29
N GLU A 92 -1.43 7.84 -2.46
CA GLU A 92 -1.75 6.72 -3.35
C GLU A 92 -0.50 5.82 -3.50
N ILE A 93 -0.66 4.54 -3.14
CA ILE A 93 0.39 3.51 -3.26
C ILE A 93 -0.02 2.53 -4.35
N GLY A 94 0.78 2.43 -5.41
CA GLY A 94 0.54 1.49 -6.51
C GLY A 94 0.65 0.03 -6.09
N GLY A 95 -0.04 -0.86 -6.82
CA GLY A 95 0.00 -2.29 -6.53
C GLY A 95 1.39 -2.89 -6.63
N GLY A 96 1.68 -3.94 -5.85
CA GLY A 96 2.98 -4.61 -5.78
C GLY A 96 4.11 -3.75 -5.23
N SER A 97 3.79 -2.63 -4.56
CA SER A 97 4.81 -1.71 -4.03
C SER A 97 5.40 -2.19 -2.71
N GLY A 98 6.71 -1.97 -2.52
CA GLY A 98 7.38 -2.18 -1.24
C GLY A 98 7.75 -0.87 -0.58
N VAL A 99 7.00 -0.46 0.44
CA VAL A 99 7.24 0.79 1.18
C VAL A 99 8.22 0.52 2.31
N ILE A 100 9.40 1.13 2.24
CA ILE A 100 10.49 0.95 3.20
C ILE A 100 10.91 2.25 3.91
N LYS A 101 10.20 3.36 3.65
CA LYS A 101 10.42 4.67 4.27
C LYS A 101 9.12 5.45 4.36
N ASP A 102 9.10 6.48 5.20
CA ASP A 102 7.95 7.36 5.34
C ASP A 102 7.52 8.00 4.02
N ILE A 103 6.22 8.19 3.87
CA ILE A 103 5.63 8.81 2.69
C ILE A 103 4.92 10.10 3.14
N PRO A 104 5.29 11.26 2.57
CA PRO A 104 4.65 12.54 2.91
C PRO A 104 3.22 12.63 2.37
N ASP A 105 2.44 13.58 2.89
CA ASP A 105 1.08 13.86 2.42
C ASP A 105 1.01 14.11 0.91
N ASN A 106 -0.11 13.71 0.31
CA ASN A 106 -0.44 13.92 -1.10
C ASN A 106 0.53 13.25 -2.11
N ALA A 107 1.36 12.33 -1.66
CA ALA A 107 2.30 11.64 -2.53
C ALA A 107 1.65 10.48 -3.30
N LYS A 108 2.17 10.23 -4.50
CA LYS A 108 1.87 9.03 -5.29
C LYS A 108 3.16 8.25 -5.48
N VAL A 109 3.16 7.00 -5.03
CA VAL A 109 4.35 6.14 -5.04
C VAL A 109 4.05 4.78 -5.68
N MET A 110 5.09 4.17 -6.27
CA MET A 110 5.01 2.85 -6.87
C MET A 110 6.39 2.18 -6.92
N GLY A 111 6.41 0.86 -6.96
CA GLY A 111 7.61 0.06 -7.16
C GLY A 111 8.19 -0.57 -5.91
N TYR A 112 9.28 -1.31 -6.08
CA TYR A 112 9.99 -1.98 -5.00
C TYR A 112 11.49 -1.69 -5.08
N PRO A 113 12.07 -0.86 -4.19
CA PRO A 113 11.39 -0.05 -3.18
C PRO A 113 10.46 0.99 -3.81
N ALA A 114 9.40 1.38 -3.09
CA ALA A 114 8.44 2.38 -3.57
C ALA A 114 9.09 3.76 -3.69
N LYS A 115 8.89 4.37 -4.86
CA LYS A 115 9.34 5.72 -5.19
C LYS A 115 8.23 6.50 -5.87
N SER A 116 8.42 7.78 -6.14
CA SER A 116 7.41 8.56 -6.84
C SER A 116 7.05 7.91 -8.18
N ILE A 117 5.80 7.98 -8.59
CA ILE A 117 5.35 7.45 -9.90
C ILE A 117 6.18 8.03 -11.04
N ARG A 118 6.54 9.33 -10.95
CA ARG A 118 7.36 9.98 -11.97
C ARG A 118 8.75 9.34 -12.11
N GLU A 119 9.40 9.05 -10.99
CA GLU A 119 10.70 8.35 -10.98
C GLU A 119 10.57 6.92 -11.47
N PHE A 120 9.56 6.19 -11.00
CA PHE A 120 9.28 4.83 -11.44
C PHE A 120 9.11 4.73 -12.96
N LEU A 121 8.28 5.57 -13.56
CA LEU A 121 8.06 5.60 -15.01
C LEU A 121 9.30 6.05 -15.79
N LYS A 122 10.13 6.94 -15.22
CA LYS A 122 11.39 7.35 -15.83
C LYS A 122 12.39 6.19 -15.88
N ASP A 123 12.52 5.46 -14.77
CA ASP A 123 13.45 4.33 -14.67
C ASP A 123 13.01 3.13 -15.51
N ASN A 124 11.73 2.96 -15.73
CA ASN A 124 11.17 1.87 -16.54
C ASN A 124 10.90 2.24 -18.01
N ARG A 125 11.39 3.35 -18.50
CA ARG A 125 11.21 3.76 -19.91
C ARG A 125 11.74 2.74 -20.94
N TRP A 126 12.66 1.90 -20.56
CA TRP A 126 13.18 0.85 -21.44
C TRP A 126 12.12 -0.23 -21.75
N TYR A 127 11.10 -0.43 -20.94
CA TYR A 127 9.97 -1.33 -21.23
C TYR A 127 9.04 -0.80 -22.34
N THR A 128 8.99 0.52 -22.52
CA THR A 128 8.12 1.18 -23.52
C THR A 128 8.83 1.46 -24.84
N LYS A 129 10.16 1.47 -24.89
CA LYS A 129 10.94 1.72 -26.11
C LYS A 129 10.90 0.60 -27.17
N PRO A 130 10.81 -0.70 -26.83
CA PRO A 130 10.85 -1.76 -27.86
C PRO A 130 9.65 -1.74 -28.80
N LEU A 131 8.47 -1.31 -28.34
CA LEU A 131 7.26 -1.28 -29.17
C LEU A 131 7.33 -0.21 -30.29
N LEU A 132 7.91 0.93 -30.01
CA LEU A 132 8.14 2.00 -31.01
C LEU A 132 9.21 1.62 -32.05
N LEU A 133 10.26 0.91 -31.62
CA LEU A 133 11.30 0.39 -32.53
C LEU A 133 10.79 -0.71 -33.46
N ILE A 134 9.94 -1.60 -32.95
CA ILE A 134 9.34 -2.68 -33.75
C ILE A 134 8.32 -2.11 -34.74
N GLN A 135 7.57 -1.09 -34.40
CA GLN A 135 6.66 -0.41 -35.33
C GLN A 135 7.42 0.30 -36.45
N ASN A 136 8.53 0.96 -36.14
CA ASN A 136 9.37 1.60 -37.16
C ASN A 136 10.12 0.61 -38.08
N LEU A 137 10.53 -0.54 -37.54
CA LEU A 137 11.11 -1.62 -38.35
C LEU A 137 10.09 -2.26 -39.31
N LYS A 138 8.85 -2.47 -38.87
CA LYS A 138 7.79 -3.00 -39.76
C LYS A 138 7.47 -2.03 -40.92
N PHE A 139 7.49 -0.73 -40.65
CA PHE A 139 7.24 0.29 -41.70
C PHE A 139 8.37 0.33 -42.73
N HIS A 140 9.62 0.06 -42.36
CA HIS A 140 10.77 0.07 -43.29
C HIS A 140 10.85 -1.20 -44.16
N LEU A 141 10.30 -2.33 -43.68
CA LEU A 141 10.24 -3.60 -44.39
C LEU A 141 9.08 -3.71 -45.37
N MET A 142 8.07 -2.85 -45.29
CA MET A 142 6.91 -2.79 -46.22
C MET A 142 7.14 -1.84 -47.42
N LEU A 143 8.27 -1.14 -47.46
CA LEU A 143 8.59 -0.16 -48.53
C LEU A 143 9.76 -0.62 -49.45
N LYS A 144 10.05 -1.92 -49.48
CA LYS A 144 10.99 -2.49 -50.45
C LYS A 144 10.33 -3.56 -51.29
#